data_554343ba6eeb246f5ed7d544b269b2c0
#
_entry.id   554343ba6eeb246f5ed7d544b269b2c0
#
_cell.length_a   1.000
_cell.length_b   1.000
_cell.length_c   1.000
_cell.angle_alpha   90.00
_cell.angle_beta   90.00
_cell.angle_gamma   90.00
#
_symmetry.space_group_name_H-M   'P 1'
#
loop_
_entity.id
_entity.type
_entity.pdbx_description
1 polymer ?
#
loop_
_entity_poly.entity_id
_entity_poly.type
_entity_poly.pdbx_seq_one_letter_code
_entity_poly.pdbx_strand_id
1 'polypeptide(L)'
;MNKTNVPAGFLATDQPDLFFEDNPVGRMKKEVWDASDAQIDAILADYGIPSPVEWGRPGSYIQTTTRWQVEANRKKNDIVFIPVGCTELHGQHLPSAADTLYVSAICEGVRRYTAKRGAAVNLALPPLMYGGHPFHHLGMPGTVIVRE
;
A
#
# COMPACT_ATOMS: atom_id res chain seq x y z
N MET A 1 11.28 -6.10 -28.03
CA MET A 1 10.26 -5.31 -27.29
C MET A 1 9.43 -4.56 -28.31
N ASN A 2 8.16 -4.92 -28.47
CA ASN A 2 7.27 -4.19 -29.35
C ASN A 2 7.10 -2.78 -28.82
N LYS A 3 7.43 -1.77 -29.64
CA LYS A 3 7.08 -0.38 -29.35
C LYS A 3 5.56 -0.34 -29.33
N THR A 4 4.99 -0.21 -28.14
CA THR A 4 3.58 0.05 -27.95
C THR A 4 3.20 1.26 -28.79
N ASN A 5 2.11 1.14 -29.52
CA ASN A 5 1.58 2.22 -30.38
C ASN A 5 1.03 3.31 -29.42
N VAL A 6 1.89 4.25 -29.03
CA VAL A 6 1.48 5.38 -28.21
C VAL A 6 0.54 6.25 -29.03
N PRO A 7 -0.69 6.51 -28.60
CA PRO A 7 -1.60 7.37 -29.33
C PRO A 7 -1.01 8.78 -29.53
N ALA A 8 -1.33 9.43 -30.64
CA ALA A 8 -0.91 10.81 -30.89
C ALA A 8 -1.43 11.72 -29.77
N GLY A 9 -0.56 12.58 -29.25
CA GLY A 9 -0.86 13.47 -28.11
C GLY A 9 -0.74 12.84 -26.72
N PHE A 10 -0.10 11.66 -26.64
CA PHE A 10 0.18 11.00 -25.36
C PHE A 10 1.66 10.71 -25.18
N LEU A 11 2.08 10.62 -23.93
CA LEU A 11 3.41 10.27 -23.46
C LEU A 11 3.41 8.80 -23.00
N ALA A 12 4.36 8.02 -23.50
CA ALA A 12 4.53 6.63 -23.05
C ALA A 12 5.07 6.57 -21.62
N THR A 13 4.69 5.50 -20.91
CA THR A 13 5.35 5.07 -19.68
C THR A 13 6.11 3.77 -19.92
N ASP A 14 6.74 3.24 -18.87
CA ASP A 14 7.30 1.89 -18.85
C ASP A 14 6.22 0.78 -18.83
N GLN A 15 4.95 1.18 -18.58
CA GLN A 15 3.79 0.29 -18.63
C GLN A 15 3.15 0.30 -20.02
N PRO A 16 2.90 -0.86 -20.63
CA PRO A 16 2.41 -0.94 -22.00
C PRO A 16 1.01 -0.31 -22.21
N ASP A 17 0.20 -0.25 -21.18
CA ASP A 17 -1.19 0.18 -21.23
C ASP A 17 -1.45 1.50 -20.49
N LEU A 18 -0.39 2.19 -20.06
CA LEU A 18 -0.49 3.46 -19.34
C LEU A 18 0.16 4.59 -20.14
N PHE A 19 -0.63 5.62 -20.44
CA PHE A 19 -0.20 6.81 -21.16
C PHE A 19 -0.67 8.05 -20.41
N PHE A 20 0.15 9.11 -20.46
CA PHE A 20 -0.26 10.43 -19.98
C PHE A 20 -0.49 11.36 -21.18
N GLU A 21 -1.45 12.27 -21.07
CA GLU A 21 -1.67 13.28 -22.09
C GLU A 21 -0.44 14.18 -22.24
N ASP A 22 -0.04 14.53 -23.46
CA ASP A 22 1.07 15.45 -23.71
C ASP A 22 0.64 16.90 -23.51
N ASN A 23 0.33 17.24 -22.27
CA ASN A 23 0.01 18.58 -21.78
C ASN A 23 0.80 18.86 -20.48
N PRO A 24 0.77 20.08 -19.93
CA PRO A 24 1.53 20.41 -18.73
C PRO A 24 1.26 19.48 -17.54
N VAL A 25 0.01 19.10 -17.34
CA VAL A 25 -0.39 18.20 -16.25
C VAL A 25 0.09 16.77 -16.50
N GLY A 26 -0.06 16.27 -17.72
CA GLY A 26 0.40 14.93 -18.08
C GLY A 26 1.92 14.79 -18.03
N ARG A 27 2.66 15.84 -18.42
CA ARG A 27 4.12 15.87 -18.27
C ARG A 27 4.55 15.84 -16.81
N MET A 28 3.90 16.61 -15.94
CA MET A 28 4.14 16.57 -14.50
C MET A 28 3.85 15.17 -13.92
N LYS A 29 2.72 14.55 -14.32
CA LYS A 29 2.40 13.17 -13.92
C LYS A 29 3.48 12.17 -14.36
N LYS A 30 3.98 12.33 -15.60
CA LYS A 30 5.04 11.48 -16.13
C LYS A 30 6.36 11.68 -15.38
N GLU A 31 6.72 12.90 -15.05
CA GLU A 31 7.91 13.21 -14.26
C GLU A 31 7.86 12.53 -12.90
N VAL A 32 6.72 12.58 -12.20
CA VAL A 32 6.52 11.88 -10.94
C VAL A 32 6.52 10.35 -11.13
N TRP A 33 5.94 9.86 -12.22
CA TRP A 33 5.93 8.43 -12.55
C TRP A 33 7.33 7.87 -12.79
N ASP A 34 8.18 8.62 -13.51
CA ASP A 34 9.54 8.22 -13.85
C ASP A 34 10.52 8.46 -12.68
N ALA A 35 10.10 9.19 -11.64
CA ALA A 35 10.95 9.52 -10.51
C ALA A 35 11.34 8.28 -9.69
N SER A 36 12.59 8.23 -9.28
CA SER A 36 13.06 7.24 -8.31
C SER A 36 12.49 7.53 -6.91
N ASP A 37 12.46 6.52 -6.05
CA ASP A 37 12.05 6.66 -4.66
C ASP A 37 12.78 7.81 -3.94
N ALA A 38 14.08 7.96 -4.18
CA ALA A 38 14.89 9.04 -3.60
C ALA A 38 14.47 10.43 -4.09
N GLN A 39 14.06 10.54 -5.35
CA GLN A 39 13.55 11.81 -5.90
C GLN A 39 12.18 12.14 -5.31
N ILE A 40 11.31 11.15 -5.15
CA ILE A 40 10.02 11.32 -4.48
C ILE A 40 10.21 11.73 -3.02
N ASP A 41 11.09 11.08 -2.29
CA ASP A 41 11.41 11.41 -0.90
C ASP A 41 11.94 12.85 -0.77
N ALA A 42 12.78 13.30 -1.71
CA ALA A 42 13.28 14.67 -1.76
C ALA A 42 12.15 15.69 -1.99
N ILE A 43 11.25 15.43 -2.96
CA ILE A 43 10.09 16.29 -3.23
C ILE A 43 9.22 16.39 -1.98
N LEU A 44 8.92 15.26 -1.32
CA LEU A 44 8.09 15.25 -0.12
C LEU A 44 8.74 16.01 1.03
N ALA A 45 10.06 15.90 1.20
CA ALA A 45 10.82 16.63 2.20
C ALA A 45 10.77 18.15 1.97
N ASP A 46 10.89 18.61 0.72
CA ASP A 46 10.80 20.03 0.35
C ASP A 46 9.43 20.62 0.68
N TYR A 47 8.37 19.82 0.57
CA TYR A 47 7.01 20.25 0.95
C TYR A 47 6.69 20.00 2.43
N GLY A 48 7.65 19.51 3.23
CA GLY A 48 7.42 19.15 4.64
C GLY A 48 6.43 17.99 4.83
N ILE A 49 6.23 17.19 3.79
CA ILE A 49 5.36 16.00 3.82
C ILE A 49 6.20 14.82 4.33
N PRO A 50 5.77 14.11 5.38
CA PRO A 50 6.44 12.90 5.82
C PRO A 50 6.62 11.91 4.66
N SER A 51 7.79 11.27 4.59
CA SER A 51 8.01 10.19 3.61
C SER A 51 6.83 9.22 3.62
N PRO A 52 6.31 8.82 2.45
CA PRO A 52 5.16 7.94 2.40
C PRO A 52 5.46 6.68 3.21
N VAL A 53 4.47 6.24 3.95
CA VAL A 53 4.53 4.95 4.61
C VAL A 53 4.89 3.93 3.53
N GLU A 54 5.83 3.03 3.81
CA GLU A 54 6.32 2.05 2.83
C GLU A 54 5.22 1.28 2.09
N TRP A 55 4.06 1.14 2.70
CA TRP A 55 2.90 0.52 2.07
C TRP A 55 2.28 1.33 0.92
N GLY A 56 2.64 2.61 0.77
CA GLY A 56 2.31 3.44 -0.40
C GLY A 56 3.21 3.19 -1.62
N ARG A 57 4.31 2.45 -1.46
CA ARG A 57 5.27 2.18 -2.54
C ARG A 57 4.93 0.90 -3.29
N PRO A 58 5.08 0.88 -4.62
CA PRO A 58 4.96 -0.35 -5.41
C PRO A 58 5.90 -1.45 -4.89
N GLY A 59 5.48 -2.69 -5.02
CA GLY A 59 6.33 -3.81 -4.62
C GLY A 59 5.53 -5.02 -4.13
N SER A 60 5.64 -5.34 -2.86
CA SER A 60 4.95 -6.48 -2.25
C SER A 60 3.59 -6.14 -1.62
N TYR A 61 3.13 -4.90 -1.71
CA TYR A 61 1.78 -4.51 -1.27
C TYR A 61 0.80 -4.61 -2.44
N ILE A 62 -0.20 -5.46 -2.31
CA ILE A 62 -1.12 -5.80 -3.42
C ILE A 62 -1.84 -4.57 -3.95
N GLN A 63 -2.36 -3.71 -3.06
CA GLN A 63 -3.18 -2.55 -3.43
C GLN A 63 -2.41 -1.42 -4.12
N THR A 64 -1.09 -1.37 -3.95
CA THR A 64 -0.23 -0.34 -4.53
C THR A 64 0.68 -0.88 -5.62
N THR A 65 0.52 -2.15 -5.97
CA THR A 65 1.35 -2.86 -6.96
C THR A 65 0.51 -3.20 -8.18
N THR A 66 1.04 -2.97 -9.37
CA THR A 66 0.34 -3.29 -10.61
C THR A 66 0.12 -4.80 -10.76
N ARG A 67 -0.90 -5.18 -11.50
CA ARG A 67 -1.26 -6.60 -11.69
C ARG A 67 -0.09 -7.45 -12.11
N TRP A 68 0.67 -7.03 -13.11
CA TRP A 68 1.79 -7.81 -13.63
C TRP A 68 2.92 -7.99 -12.62
N GLN A 69 3.15 -6.97 -11.77
CA GLN A 69 4.11 -7.05 -10.66
C GLN A 69 3.62 -7.99 -9.56
N VAL A 70 2.33 -7.97 -9.24
CA VAL A 70 1.72 -8.94 -8.32
C VAL A 70 1.91 -10.36 -8.83
N GLU A 71 1.61 -10.60 -10.11
CA GLU A 71 1.82 -11.91 -10.75
C GLU A 71 3.30 -12.36 -10.70
N ALA A 72 4.22 -11.43 -10.94
CA ALA A 72 5.65 -11.71 -10.85
C ALA A 72 6.11 -12.00 -9.41
N ASN A 73 5.60 -11.27 -8.43
CA ASN A 73 5.91 -11.50 -7.02
C ASN A 73 5.35 -12.83 -6.54
N ARG A 74 4.12 -13.19 -6.94
CA ARG A 74 3.49 -14.46 -6.59
C ARG A 74 4.24 -15.68 -7.14
N LYS A 75 4.93 -15.56 -8.26
CA LYS A 75 5.83 -16.61 -8.75
C LYS A 75 7.03 -16.86 -7.84
N LYS A 76 7.44 -15.86 -7.04
CA LYS A 76 8.54 -15.96 -6.08
C LYS A 76 8.03 -16.43 -4.71
N ASN A 77 6.90 -15.90 -4.30
CA ASN A 77 6.23 -16.24 -3.05
C ASN A 77 4.72 -16.02 -3.20
N ASP A 78 3.95 -17.09 -3.18
CA ASP A 78 2.48 -17.05 -3.37
C ASP A 78 1.72 -16.85 -2.04
N ILE A 79 2.42 -16.61 -0.95
CA ILE A 79 1.81 -16.32 0.34
C ILE A 79 1.35 -14.87 0.37
N VAL A 80 0.09 -14.67 0.77
CA VAL A 80 -0.51 -13.35 0.96
C VAL A 80 -0.93 -13.20 2.41
N PHE A 81 -0.46 -12.17 3.07
CA PHE A 81 -0.94 -11.77 4.39
C PHE A 81 -2.00 -10.67 4.25
N ILE A 82 -3.06 -10.83 4.99
CA ILE A 82 -4.13 -9.84 5.14
C ILE A 82 -4.17 -9.47 6.61
N PRO A 83 -3.63 -8.32 7.04
CA PRO A 83 -3.73 -7.90 8.42
C PRO A 83 -5.18 -7.65 8.79
N VAL A 84 -5.65 -8.31 9.82
CA VAL A 84 -7.02 -8.15 10.36
C VAL A 84 -6.90 -7.79 11.81
N GLY A 85 -7.35 -6.61 12.16
CA GLY A 85 -7.45 -6.12 13.52
C GLY A 85 -8.88 -5.67 13.80
N CYS A 86 -9.03 -4.83 14.80
CA CYS A 86 -10.29 -4.20 15.12
C CYS A 86 -10.07 -2.78 15.64
N THR A 87 -11.14 -2.04 15.77
CA THR A 87 -11.16 -0.73 16.43
C THR A 87 -12.06 -0.86 17.66
N GLU A 88 -11.45 -0.96 18.83
CA GLU A 88 -12.16 -1.20 20.08
C GLU A 88 -11.50 -0.50 21.27
N LEU A 89 -12.21 -0.43 22.38
CA LEU A 89 -11.70 0.15 23.61
C LEU A 89 -10.57 -0.73 24.19
N HIS A 90 -9.39 -0.14 24.36
CA HIS A 90 -8.23 -0.75 25.03
C HIS A 90 -7.88 -0.03 26.35
N GLY A 91 -8.88 0.41 27.09
CA GLY A 91 -8.69 1.24 28.28
C GLY A 91 -8.29 2.67 27.92
N GLN A 92 -7.70 3.38 28.87
CA GLN A 92 -7.34 4.81 28.71
C GLN A 92 -5.91 5.01 28.19
N HIS A 93 -5.13 3.95 28.04
CA HIS A 93 -3.69 4.01 27.80
C HIS A 93 -3.27 3.52 26.41
N LEU A 94 -4.14 2.88 25.65
CA LEU A 94 -3.86 2.43 24.29
C LEU A 94 -4.87 3.02 23.30
N PRO A 95 -4.44 3.25 22.05
CA PRO A 95 -5.36 3.69 21.00
C PRO A 95 -6.38 2.58 20.66
N SER A 96 -7.57 2.99 20.25
CA SER A 96 -8.63 2.03 19.84
C SER A 96 -8.24 1.12 18.67
N ALA A 97 -7.27 1.52 17.87
CA ALA A 97 -6.73 0.73 16.76
C ALA A 97 -5.52 -0.14 17.14
N ALA A 98 -5.27 -0.37 18.44
CA ALA A 98 -4.08 -1.09 18.92
C ALA A 98 -3.87 -2.43 18.22
N ASP A 99 -4.93 -3.26 18.11
CA ASP A 99 -4.84 -4.58 17.44
C ASP A 99 -4.44 -4.45 15.97
N THR A 100 -5.02 -3.48 15.27
CA THR A 100 -4.71 -3.22 13.87
C THR A 100 -3.26 -2.78 13.69
N LEU A 101 -2.75 -1.94 14.60
CA LEU A 101 -1.35 -1.50 14.60
C LEU A 101 -0.40 -2.67 14.86
N TYR A 102 -0.70 -3.52 15.84
CA TYR A 102 0.11 -4.69 16.15
C TYR A 102 0.17 -5.68 15.00
N VAL A 103 -0.98 -6.09 14.47
CA VAL A 103 -0.99 -7.09 13.39
C VAL A 103 -0.34 -6.54 12.12
N SER A 104 -0.51 -5.25 11.83
CA SER A 104 0.15 -4.60 10.68
C SER A 104 1.67 -4.59 10.85
N ALA A 105 2.17 -4.26 12.04
CA ALA A 105 3.60 -4.27 12.35
C ALA A 105 4.20 -5.68 12.25
N ILE A 106 3.48 -6.70 12.73
CA ILE A 106 3.90 -8.11 12.62
C ILE A 106 3.97 -8.53 11.16
N CYS A 107 2.93 -8.30 10.38
CA CYS A 107 2.89 -8.65 8.95
C CYS A 107 4.01 -7.94 8.16
N GLU A 108 4.25 -6.66 8.44
CA GLU A 108 5.34 -5.89 7.83
C GLU A 108 6.71 -6.43 8.24
N GLY A 109 6.88 -6.82 9.49
CA GLY A 109 8.10 -7.47 9.96
C GLY A 109 8.40 -8.76 9.19
N VAL A 110 7.39 -9.61 8.98
CA VAL A 110 7.52 -10.85 8.19
C VAL A 110 7.83 -10.54 6.72
N ARG A 111 7.16 -9.52 6.13
CA ARG A 111 7.45 -9.08 4.77
C ARG A 111 8.92 -8.67 4.61
N ARG A 112 9.43 -7.84 5.51
CA ARG A 112 10.84 -7.40 5.50
C ARG A 112 11.81 -8.56 5.71
N TYR A 113 11.49 -9.45 6.63
CA TYR A 113 12.30 -10.64 6.90
C TYR A 113 12.40 -11.55 5.68
N THR A 114 11.29 -11.80 5.00
CA THR A 114 11.25 -12.65 3.80
C THR A 114 11.85 -11.95 2.58
N ALA A 115 11.70 -10.63 2.47
CA ALA A 115 12.33 -9.83 1.42
C ALA A 115 13.86 -9.94 1.44
N LYS A 116 14.47 -9.92 2.63
CA LYS A 116 15.93 -10.12 2.80
C LYS A 116 16.40 -11.50 2.31
N ARG A 117 15.50 -12.45 2.13
CA ARG A 117 15.75 -13.80 1.60
C ARG A 117 15.38 -13.95 0.13
N GLY A 118 15.05 -12.84 -0.54
CA GLY A 118 14.80 -12.81 -1.98
C GLY A 118 13.37 -13.17 -2.41
N ALA A 119 12.47 -13.48 -1.47
CA ALA A 119 11.10 -13.88 -1.78
C ALA A 119 10.11 -13.32 -0.75
N ALA A 120 9.90 -11.99 -0.78
CA ALA A 120 8.95 -11.32 0.12
C ALA A 120 7.54 -11.92 0.03
N VAL A 121 6.90 -12.13 1.18
CA VAL A 121 5.45 -12.38 1.20
C VAL A 121 4.70 -11.16 0.65
N ASN A 122 3.57 -11.39 0.00
CA ASN A 122 2.70 -10.31 -0.46
C ASN A 122 1.84 -9.83 0.72
N LEU A 123 1.60 -8.54 0.80
CA LEU A 123 0.86 -7.92 1.89
C LEU A 123 -0.31 -7.11 1.35
N ALA A 124 -1.51 -7.43 1.80
CA ALA A 124 -2.71 -6.67 1.47
C ALA A 124 -2.88 -5.51 2.48
N LEU A 125 -2.78 -4.27 2.00
CA LEU A 125 -2.99 -3.06 2.79
C LEU A 125 -4.00 -2.14 2.07
N PRO A 126 -4.77 -1.31 2.76
CA PRO A 126 -4.77 -1.13 4.22
C PRO A 126 -5.30 -2.36 4.98
N PRO A 127 -4.97 -2.50 6.26
CA PRO A 127 -5.49 -3.59 7.08
C PRO A 127 -7.00 -3.50 7.24
N LEU A 128 -7.65 -4.62 7.51
CA LEU A 128 -9.04 -4.64 7.94
C LEU A 128 -9.09 -4.25 9.42
N MET A 129 -9.71 -3.12 9.73
CA MET A 129 -9.74 -2.56 11.07
C MET A 129 -11.14 -2.47 11.70
N TYR A 130 -12.14 -2.97 11.00
CA TYR A 130 -13.53 -3.00 11.46
C TYR A 130 -14.10 -4.38 11.26
N GLY A 131 -14.91 -4.84 12.22
CA GLY A 131 -15.56 -6.13 12.18
C GLY A 131 -16.70 -6.23 13.19
N GLY A 132 -17.27 -7.42 13.33
CA GLY A 132 -18.20 -7.74 14.40
C GLY A 132 -17.45 -7.86 15.73
N HIS A 133 -18.03 -7.29 16.79
CA HIS A 133 -17.50 -7.38 18.14
C HIS A 133 -18.44 -8.15 19.07
N PRO A 134 -17.89 -8.81 20.10
CA PRO A 134 -18.70 -9.39 21.16
C PRO A 134 -19.58 -8.35 21.85
N PHE A 135 -20.71 -8.78 22.36
CA PHE A 135 -21.70 -7.89 23.00
C PHE A 135 -21.12 -7.00 24.10
N HIS A 136 -20.11 -7.47 24.82
CA HIS A 136 -19.50 -6.70 25.91
C HIS A 136 -18.75 -5.43 25.45
N HIS A 137 -18.49 -5.29 24.15
CA HIS A 137 -17.89 -4.08 23.58
C HIS A 137 -18.93 -3.06 23.09
N LEU A 138 -20.22 -3.43 23.05
CA LEU A 138 -21.28 -2.55 22.58
C LEU A 138 -21.41 -1.32 23.49
N GLY A 139 -21.40 -0.14 22.86
CA GLY A 139 -21.54 1.15 23.57
C GLY A 139 -20.28 1.64 24.28
N MET A 140 -19.16 0.92 24.21
CA MET A 140 -17.90 1.38 24.74
C MET A 140 -17.29 2.49 23.86
N PRO A 141 -16.86 3.64 24.46
CA PRO A 141 -16.22 4.71 23.70
C PRO A 141 -14.97 4.20 22.96
N GLY A 142 -14.84 4.56 21.68
CA GLY A 142 -13.71 4.14 20.85
C GLY A 142 -13.89 2.78 20.15
N THR A 143 -14.99 2.08 20.38
CA THR A 143 -15.33 0.83 19.68
C THR A 143 -16.20 1.12 18.47
N VAL A 144 -15.79 0.60 17.31
CA VAL A 144 -16.55 0.69 16.05
C VAL A 144 -16.97 -0.71 15.62
N ILE A 145 -18.27 -0.92 15.50
CA ILE A 145 -18.86 -2.22 15.20
C ILE A 145 -19.50 -2.19 13.82
N VAL A 146 -19.16 -3.16 13.00
CA VAL A 146 -19.86 -3.44 11.74
C VAL A 146 -20.95 -4.46 12.06
N ARG A 147 -22.21 -4.13 11.75
CA ARG A 147 -23.33 -5.04 11.88
C ARG A 147 -23.44 -5.93 10.65
N GLU A 148 -23.80 -7.16 10.85
CA GLU A 148 -24.16 -8.11 9.80
C GLU A 148 -25.44 -7.67 9.07
#